data_e740744f95ff082c1cac94f4ab56ffa7
#
_entry.id   e740744f95ff082c1cac94f4ab56ffa7
#
_cell.length_a   1.000
_cell.length_b   1.000
_cell.length_c   1.000
_cell.angle_alpha   90.00
_cell.angle_beta   90.00
_cell.angle_gamma   90.00
#
_symmetry.space_group_name_H-M   'P 1'
#
loop_
_entity.id
_entity.type
_entity.pdbx_description
1 polymer ?
#
loop_
_entity_poly.entity_id
_entity_poly.type
_entity_poly.pdbx_seq_one_letter_code
_entity_poly.pdbx_strand_id
1 'polypeptide(L)'
;MSDERDIVPDALELLKVRRSVKPREMTGPGPSPAELETILTIGARVPDHGKLAPWRFIVFEGDARERAGEVIAKVFASKNPQASAADVEIEKKRLTDAPLVIAVVSLTKPHPKVPPFEQELSAGASAMNIVTAATALGYGACWLTGWFAFDRDVLEGLGVKADEKIAGFIHIGKTTKPNEDRPRPVLSDIVTRF
;
A
#
# COMPACT_ATOMS: atom_id res chain seq x y z
N MET A 1 9.69 -25.11 14.55
CA MET A 1 9.29 -25.15 13.14
C MET A 1 9.92 -23.94 12.50
N SER A 2 10.93 -24.12 11.66
CA SER A 2 11.57 -23.04 10.92
C SER A 2 10.55 -22.43 9.96
N ASP A 3 10.38 -21.14 10.04
CA ASP A 3 9.52 -20.35 9.16
C ASP A 3 10.26 -20.22 7.81
N GLU A 4 10.30 -21.32 7.04
CA GLU A 4 10.83 -21.28 5.67
C GLU A 4 9.83 -20.50 4.80
N ARG A 5 10.09 -19.21 4.70
CA ARG A 5 9.42 -18.37 3.72
C ARG A 5 10.06 -18.66 2.36
N ASP A 6 9.22 -18.92 1.36
CA ASP A 6 9.65 -19.04 -0.03
C ASP A 6 10.17 -17.69 -0.53
N ILE A 7 11.44 -17.39 -0.25
CA ILE A 7 12.12 -16.21 -0.77
C ILE A 7 12.45 -16.49 -2.23
N VAL A 8 11.94 -15.65 -3.13
CA VAL A 8 12.30 -15.71 -4.55
C VAL A 8 13.62 -14.99 -4.75
N PRO A 9 14.74 -15.72 -4.98
CA PRO A 9 16.09 -15.13 -4.97
C PRO A 9 16.37 -14.29 -6.22
N ASP A 10 15.74 -14.58 -7.34
CA ASP A 10 15.93 -13.88 -8.61
C ASP A 10 14.89 -12.78 -8.80
N ALA A 11 15.36 -11.54 -9.00
CA ALA A 11 14.49 -10.39 -9.18
C ALA A 11 13.59 -10.51 -10.42
N LEU A 12 14.07 -11.16 -11.50
CA LEU A 12 13.28 -11.35 -12.71
C LEU A 12 12.16 -12.36 -12.47
N GLU A 13 12.44 -13.45 -11.79
CA GLU A 13 11.41 -14.45 -11.45
C GLU A 13 10.39 -13.86 -10.48
N LEU A 14 10.83 -13.12 -9.47
CA LEU A 14 9.92 -12.39 -8.57
C LEU A 14 8.95 -11.51 -9.34
N LEU A 15 9.45 -10.69 -10.26
CA LEU A 15 8.62 -9.74 -11.01
C LEU A 15 7.65 -10.43 -11.98
N LYS A 16 8.01 -11.61 -12.51
CA LYS A 16 7.13 -12.41 -13.38
C LYS A 16 5.99 -13.06 -12.59
N VAL A 17 6.27 -13.58 -11.38
CA VAL A 17 5.31 -14.40 -10.62
C VAL A 17 4.53 -13.62 -9.56
N ARG A 18 4.99 -12.44 -9.18
CA ARG A 18 4.37 -11.64 -8.13
C ARG A 18 2.87 -11.40 -8.37
N ARG A 19 2.09 -11.66 -7.34
CA ARG A 19 0.62 -11.46 -7.33
C ARG A 19 0.20 -10.62 -6.13
N SER A 20 -0.89 -9.86 -6.28
CA SER A 20 -1.56 -9.24 -5.14
C SER A 20 -2.34 -10.29 -4.36
N VAL A 21 -2.23 -10.25 -3.04
CA VAL A 21 -3.00 -11.08 -2.10
C VAL A 21 -4.08 -10.19 -1.48
N LYS A 22 -5.31 -10.67 -1.39
CA LYS A 22 -6.38 -9.91 -0.73
C LYS A 22 -6.09 -9.77 0.76
N PRO A 23 -6.28 -8.58 1.38
CA PRO A 23 -5.98 -8.38 2.80
C PRO A 23 -6.61 -9.43 3.72
N ARG A 24 -7.87 -9.81 3.48
CA ARG A 24 -8.58 -10.86 4.23
C ARG A 24 -7.99 -12.27 4.14
N GLU A 25 -7.05 -12.49 3.22
CA GLU A 25 -6.31 -13.75 3.05
C GLU A 25 -4.92 -13.68 3.69
N MET A 26 -4.60 -12.55 4.30
CA MET A 26 -3.35 -12.33 5.01
C MET A 26 -3.50 -12.66 6.50
N THR A 27 -2.45 -13.20 7.08
CA THR A 27 -2.39 -13.54 8.51
C THR A 27 -1.12 -13.00 9.15
N GLY A 28 -1.08 -12.96 10.48
CA GLY A 28 0.13 -12.63 11.24
C GLY A 28 1.13 -13.79 11.34
N PRO A 29 2.32 -13.51 11.86
CA PRO A 29 2.81 -12.17 12.18
C PRO A 29 3.13 -11.36 10.93
N GLY A 30 3.11 -10.02 11.06
CA GLY A 30 3.65 -9.10 10.06
C GLY A 30 5.18 -9.14 10.00
N PRO A 31 5.80 -8.32 9.13
CA PRO A 31 7.25 -8.15 9.09
C PRO A 31 7.82 -7.78 10.47
N SER A 32 8.99 -8.31 10.78
CA SER A 32 9.78 -7.86 11.93
C SER A 32 10.23 -6.40 11.76
N PRO A 33 10.67 -5.71 12.82
CA PRO A 33 11.17 -4.34 12.71
C PRO A 33 12.29 -4.16 11.67
N ALA A 34 13.21 -5.12 11.57
CA ALA A 34 14.29 -5.09 10.60
C ALA A 34 13.81 -5.30 9.16
N GLU A 35 12.81 -6.17 8.96
CA GLU A 35 12.20 -6.38 7.65
C GLU A 35 11.37 -5.16 7.24
N LEU A 36 10.65 -4.54 8.17
CA LEU A 36 9.92 -3.29 7.93
C LEU A 36 10.87 -2.17 7.51
N GLU A 37 12.00 -2.00 8.21
CA GLU A 37 13.03 -1.04 7.85
C GLU A 37 13.57 -1.31 6.43
N THR A 38 13.82 -2.58 6.09
CA THR A 38 14.24 -2.99 4.75
C THR A 38 13.20 -2.63 3.70
N ILE A 39 11.92 -2.92 3.96
CA ILE A 39 10.80 -2.60 3.05
C ILE A 39 10.71 -1.09 2.82
N LEU A 40 10.79 -0.28 3.88
CA LEU A 40 10.71 1.18 3.78
C LEU A 40 11.94 1.76 3.07
N THR A 41 13.13 1.22 3.34
CA THR A 41 14.38 1.62 2.66
C THR A 41 14.29 1.36 1.15
N ILE A 42 13.80 0.19 0.74
CA ILE A 42 13.59 -0.14 -0.68
C ILE A 42 12.47 0.74 -1.27
N GLY A 43 11.40 0.99 -0.52
CA GLY A 43 10.33 1.90 -0.89
C GLY A 43 10.83 3.31 -1.22
N ALA A 44 11.84 3.77 -0.50
CA ALA A 44 12.47 5.07 -0.73
C ALA A 44 13.50 5.09 -1.89
N ARG A 45 13.81 3.94 -2.52
CA ARG A 45 14.79 3.85 -3.63
C ARG A 45 14.11 3.86 -5.00
N VAL A 46 13.59 5.01 -5.35
CA VAL A 46 12.88 5.24 -6.61
C VAL A 46 13.44 6.46 -7.33
N PRO A 47 13.19 6.60 -8.63
CA PRO A 47 13.51 7.84 -9.33
C PRO A 47 12.85 9.04 -8.64
N ASP A 48 13.67 10.04 -8.33
CA ASP A 48 13.29 11.26 -7.63
C ASP A 48 13.98 12.46 -8.29
N HIS A 49 13.30 13.06 -9.26
CA HIS A 49 13.83 14.22 -9.98
C HIS A 49 14.00 15.39 -9.01
N GLY A 50 15.21 15.93 -8.97
CA GLY A 50 15.54 17.05 -8.10
C GLY A 50 15.73 16.70 -6.62
N LYS A 51 15.68 15.42 -6.23
CA LYS A 51 15.82 14.94 -4.84
C LYS A 51 14.81 15.60 -3.91
N LEU A 52 13.56 15.67 -4.35
CA LEU A 52 12.47 16.33 -3.63
C LEU A 52 11.86 15.46 -2.54
N ALA A 53 12.10 14.13 -2.58
CA ALA A 53 11.46 13.12 -1.76
C ALA A 53 9.93 13.36 -1.66
N PRO A 54 9.20 13.30 -2.80
CA PRO A 54 7.79 13.73 -2.86
C PRO A 54 6.85 12.66 -2.28
N TRP A 55 7.29 11.96 -1.27
CA TRP A 55 6.56 10.90 -0.57
C TRP A 55 7.02 10.78 0.88
N ARG A 56 6.12 10.28 1.72
CA ARG A 56 6.38 9.80 3.08
C ARG A 56 5.51 8.59 3.38
N PHE A 57 5.81 7.90 4.46
CA PHE A 57 5.09 6.70 4.86
C PHE A 57 4.39 6.93 6.20
N ILE A 58 3.17 6.37 6.31
CA ILE A 58 2.49 6.19 7.60
C ILE A 58 2.35 4.69 7.81
N VAL A 59 2.88 4.19 8.91
CA VAL A 59 2.86 2.77 9.25
C VAL A 59 1.74 2.51 10.24
N PHE A 60 0.87 1.57 9.92
CA PHE A 60 -0.20 1.08 10.79
C PHE A 60 0.09 -0.36 11.18
N GLU A 61 0.48 -0.58 12.42
CA GLU A 61 0.72 -1.90 13.03
C GLU A 61 0.12 -1.96 14.43
N GLY A 62 -0.11 -3.16 14.96
CA GLY A 62 -0.74 -3.32 16.27
C GLY A 62 -2.05 -2.53 16.36
N ASP A 63 -2.28 -1.86 17.49
CA ASP A 63 -3.49 -1.08 17.77
C ASP A 63 -3.67 0.15 16.85
N ALA A 64 -2.61 0.59 16.16
CA ALA A 64 -2.73 1.72 15.23
C ALA A 64 -3.67 1.40 14.05
N ARG A 65 -3.76 0.15 13.62
CA ARG A 65 -4.69 -0.29 12.58
C ARG A 65 -6.14 -0.16 13.04
N GLU A 66 -6.40 -0.54 14.28
CA GLU A 66 -7.74 -0.44 14.88
C GLU A 66 -8.16 1.02 15.05
N ARG A 67 -7.26 1.88 15.59
CA ARG A 67 -7.53 3.32 15.69
C ARG A 67 -7.79 3.96 14.32
N ALA A 68 -7.05 3.57 13.29
CA ALA A 68 -7.27 4.05 11.94
C ALA A 68 -8.62 3.55 11.37
N GLY A 69 -8.99 2.30 11.64
CA GLY A 69 -10.31 1.75 11.30
C GLY A 69 -11.44 2.51 11.97
N GLU A 70 -11.29 2.91 13.24
CA GLU A 70 -12.26 3.74 13.96
C GLU A 70 -12.47 5.10 13.29
N VAL A 71 -11.38 5.74 12.81
CA VAL A 71 -11.47 7.00 12.06
C VAL A 71 -12.31 6.81 10.80
N ILE A 72 -12.03 5.77 10.01
CA ILE A 72 -12.77 5.46 8.78
C ILE A 72 -14.25 5.20 9.09
N ALA A 73 -14.53 4.35 10.08
CA ALA A 73 -15.89 3.99 10.47
C ALA A 73 -16.69 5.21 10.94
N LYS A 74 -16.09 6.08 11.77
CA LYS A 74 -16.73 7.30 12.26
C LYS A 74 -17.10 8.25 11.12
N VAL A 75 -16.19 8.50 10.19
CA VAL A 75 -16.45 9.37 9.03
C VAL A 75 -17.50 8.74 8.12
N PHE A 76 -17.42 7.44 7.87
CA PHE A 76 -18.42 6.72 7.08
C PHE A 76 -19.82 6.87 7.68
N ALA A 77 -19.97 6.59 8.97
CA ALA A 77 -21.27 6.70 9.66
C ALA A 77 -21.83 8.14 9.62
N SER A 78 -20.97 9.15 9.78
CA SER A 78 -21.41 10.56 9.72
C SER A 78 -21.93 10.98 8.36
N LYS A 79 -21.37 10.42 7.28
CA LYS A 79 -21.74 10.72 5.89
C LYS A 79 -22.86 9.81 5.36
N ASN A 80 -23.13 8.71 6.05
CA ASN A 80 -24.15 7.72 5.66
C ASN A 80 -25.08 7.41 6.85
N PRO A 81 -25.99 8.35 7.23
CA PRO A 81 -26.85 8.18 8.41
C PRO A 81 -27.78 6.97 8.34
N GLN A 82 -28.00 6.41 7.15
CA GLN A 82 -28.85 5.23 6.93
C GLN A 82 -28.05 3.92 6.89
N ALA A 83 -26.69 3.98 7.04
CA ALA A 83 -25.87 2.79 7.05
C ALA A 83 -26.19 1.91 8.28
N SER A 84 -26.24 0.61 8.08
CA SER A 84 -26.40 -0.33 9.17
C SER A 84 -25.13 -0.43 10.02
N ALA A 85 -25.26 -0.91 11.26
CA ALA A 85 -24.11 -1.19 12.10
C ALA A 85 -23.13 -2.20 11.44
N ALA A 86 -23.66 -3.12 10.62
CA ALA A 86 -22.85 -4.06 9.87
C ALA A 86 -22.00 -3.37 8.79
N ASP A 87 -22.56 -2.38 8.08
CA ASP A 87 -21.82 -1.60 7.08
C ASP A 87 -20.69 -0.79 7.73
N VAL A 88 -20.96 -0.19 8.89
CA VAL A 88 -19.96 0.58 9.66
C VAL A 88 -18.82 -0.35 10.12
N GLU A 89 -19.15 -1.55 10.56
CA GLU A 89 -18.15 -2.54 10.97
C GLU A 89 -17.28 -3.05 9.80
N ILE A 90 -17.85 -3.15 8.60
CA ILE A 90 -17.08 -3.45 7.38
C ILE A 90 -16.07 -2.34 7.09
N GLU A 91 -16.48 -1.10 7.21
CA GLU A 91 -15.59 0.05 6.97
C GLU A 91 -14.51 0.15 8.04
N LYS A 92 -14.80 -0.18 9.30
CA LYS A 92 -13.82 -0.26 10.38
C LYS A 92 -12.69 -1.25 10.07
N LYS A 93 -12.98 -2.33 9.34
CA LYS A 93 -12.00 -3.38 9.02
C LYS A 93 -11.07 -3.04 7.85
N ARG A 94 -11.24 -1.90 7.18
CA ARG A 94 -10.45 -1.54 5.99
C ARG A 94 -8.93 -1.61 6.17
N LEU A 95 -8.44 -1.34 7.38
CA LEU A 95 -7.00 -1.38 7.68
C LEU A 95 -6.62 -2.46 8.72
N THR A 96 -7.54 -3.33 9.13
CA THR A 96 -7.28 -4.35 10.15
C THR A 96 -7.13 -5.77 9.62
N ASP A 97 -7.55 -6.04 8.37
CA ASP A 97 -7.50 -7.37 7.77
C ASP A 97 -6.05 -7.90 7.60
N ALA A 98 -5.08 -7.02 7.37
CA ALA A 98 -3.67 -7.40 7.28
C ALA A 98 -2.93 -6.99 8.57
N PRO A 99 -1.87 -7.72 8.99
CA PRO A 99 -1.10 -7.40 10.20
C PRO A 99 -0.31 -6.10 10.10
N LEU A 100 0.01 -5.64 8.88
CA LEU A 100 0.70 -4.39 8.61
C LEU A 100 0.03 -3.68 7.44
N VAL A 101 -0.14 -2.36 7.56
CA VAL A 101 -0.53 -1.49 6.44
C VAL A 101 0.42 -0.30 6.40
N ILE A 102 0.90 0.04 5.21
CA ILE A 102 1.73 1.22 4.96
C ILE A 102 0.96 2.14 4.01
N ALA A 103 0.61 3.34 4.47
CA ALA A 103 0.13 4.37 3.58
C ALA A 103 1.31 5.08 2.91
N VAL A 104 1.31 5.14 1.59
CA VAL A 104 2.23 5.97 0.82
C VAL A 104 1.54 7.30 0.55
N VAL A 105 2.06 8.35 1.17
CA VAL A 105 1.56 9.71 1.05
C VAL A 105 2.35 10.43 -0.03
N SER A 106 1.68 11.02 -1.00
CA SER A 106 2.26 11.87 -2.04
C SER A 106 2.33 13.31 -1.55
N LEU A 107 3.52 13.90 -1.63
CA LEU A 107 3.88 15.25 -1.16
C LEU A 107 4.22 16.15 -2.34
N THR A 108 3.33 16.35 -3.27
CA THR A 108 3.62 17.23 -4.41
C THR A 108 3.84 18.67 -3.96
N LYS A 109 4.95 19.27 -4.41
CA LYS A 109 5.30 20.65 -4.10
C LYS A 109 5.48 21.44 -5.40
N PRO A 110 5.10 22.71 -5.43
CA PRO A 110 5.46 23.59 -6.55
C PRO A 110 6.98 23.60 -6.75
N HIS A 111 7.43 23.31 -7.98
CA HIS A 111 8.85 23.32 -8.31
C HIS A 111 9.04 23.80 -9.77
N PRO A 112 10.01 24.70 -10.05
CA PRO A 112 10.12 25.32 -11.37
C PRO A 112 10.51 24.36 -12.49
N LYS A 113 11.13 23.22 -12.16
CA LYS A 113 11.64 22.24 -13.14
C LYS A 113 11.00 20.86 -13.03
N VAL A 114 10.31 20.57 -11.93
CA VAL A 114 9.76 19.24 -11.66
C VAL A 114 8.24 19.37 -11.52
N PRO A 115 7.47 18.98 -12.54
CA PRO A 115 6.02 19.09 -12.49
C PRO A 115 5.41 18.16 -11.44
N PRO A 116 4.22 18.50 -10.89
CA PRO A 116 3.51 17.63 -9.92
C PRO A 116 3.31 16.21 -10.40
N PHE A 117 3.05 16.01 -11.68
CA PHE A 117 2.87 14.69 -12.30
C PHE A 117 4.08 13.76 -12.09
N GLU A 118 5.32 14.25 -12.29
CA GLU A 118 6.53 13.45 -12.05
C GLU A 118 6.67 13.08 -10.57
N GLN A 119 6.29 13.98 -9.67
CA GLN A 119 6.32 13.75 -8.22
C GLN A 119 5.29 12.69 -7.80
N GLU A 120 4.08 12.72 -8.37
CA GLU A 120 3.05 11.70 -8.13
C GLU A 120 3.49 10.33 -8.66
N LEU A 121 4.12 10.26 -9.84
CA LEU A 121 4.68 9.02 -10.38
C LEU A 121 5.78 8.45 -9.47
N SER A 122 6.63 9.29 -8.90
CA SER A 122 7.65 8.87 -7.94
C SER A 122 7.02 8.24 -6.69
N ALA A 123 5.93 8.82 -6.16
CA ALA A 123 5.19 8.24 -5.04
C ALA A 123 4.54 6.89 -5.42
N GLY A 124 4.01 6.76 -6.64
CA GLY A 124 3.51 5.50 -7.18
C GLY A 124 4.62 4.45 -7.33
N ALA A 125 5.80 4.84 -7.81
CA ALA A 125 6.96 3.96 -7.88
C ALA A 125 7.39 3.47 -6.50
N SER A 126 7.37 4.35 -5.48
CA SER A 126 7.63 4.00 -4.09
C SER A 126 6.65 2.96 -3.56
N ALA A 127 5.35 3.11 -3.83
CA ALA A 127 4.33 2.13 -3.47
C ALA A 127 4.61 0.76 -4.11
N MET A 128 5.00 0.72 -5.39
CA MET A 128 5.35 -0.53 -6.06
C MET A 128 6.62 -1.17 -5.49
N ASN A 129 7.63 -0.38 -5.12
CA ASN A 129 8.83 -0.90 -4.49
C ASN A 129 8.54 -1.54 -3.12
N ILE A 130 7.64 -0.95 -2.31
CA ILE A 130 7.17 -1.54 -1.05
C ILE A 130 6.51 -2.89 -1.30
N VAL A 131 5.60 -2.98 -2.29
CA VAL A 131 4.96 -4.25 -2.68
C VAL A 131 5.99 -5.29 -3.09
N THR A 132 6.97 -4.90 -3.91
CA THR A 132 8.03 -5.80 -4.40
C THR A 132 8.92 -6.29 -3.26
N ALA A 133 9.34 -5.38 -2.37
CA ALA A 133 10.18 -5.72 -1.22
C ALA A 133 9.48 -6.69 -0.26
N ALA A 134 8.21 -6.42 0.06
CA ALA A 134 7.42 -7.31 0.92
C ALA A 134 7.29 -8.71 0.29
N THR A 135 7.03 -8.78 -1.03
CA THR A 135 6.94 -10.06 -1.73
C THR A 135 8.28 -10.79 -1.77
N ALA A 136 9.40 -10.08 -1.98
CA ALA A 136 10.74 -10.65 -1.95
C ALA A 136 11.12 -11.24 -0.59
N LEU A 137 10.56 -10.68 0.49
CA LEU A 137 10.71 -11.20 1.86
C LEU A 137 9.71 -12.33 2.18
N GLY A 138 8.95 -12.82 1.20
CA GLY A 138 8.00 -13.93 1.37
C GLY A 138 6.66 -13.54 2.00
N TYR A 139 6.31 -12.24 1.97
CA TYR A 139 4.99 -11.77 2.40
C TYR A 139 4.03 -11.64 1.22
N GLY A 140 2.74 -11.86 1.48
CA GLY A 140 1.68 -11.37 0.61
C GLY A 140 1.59 -9.85 0.71
N ALA A 141 1.40 -9.18 -0.42
CA ALA A 141 1.21 -7.74 -0.46
C ALA A 141 0.09 -7.34 -1.43
N CYS A 142 -0.60 -6.24 -1.10
CA CYS A 142 -1.65 -5.68 -1.94
C CYS A 142 -1.64 -4.16 -1.86
N TRP A 143 -1.62 -3.50 -3.01
CA TRP A 143 -1.79 -2.05 -3.11
C TRP A 143 -3.25 -1.73 -3.40
N LEU A 144 -3.90 -1.05 -2.48
CA LEU A 144 -5.30 -0.67 -2.56
C LEU A 144 -5.51 0.82 -2.35
N THR A 145 -6.60 1.30 -2.91
CA THR A 145 -7.28 2.52 -2.52
C THR A 145 -8.75 2.18 -2.23
N GLY A 146 -9.50 3.16 -1.76
CA GLY A 146 -10.94 3.08 -1.57
C GLY A 146 -11.44 4.49 -1.33
N TRP A 147 -12.72 4.69 -1.07
CA TRP A 147 -13.28 6.01 -0.82
C TRP A 147 -12.50 6.78 0.27
N PHE A 148 -12.05 6.06 1.31
CA PHE A 148 -11.30 6.60 2.45
C PHE A 148 -9.90 7.13 2.08
N ALA A 149 -9.37 6.75 0.92
CA ALA A 149 -8.11 7.30 0.40
C ALA A 149 -8.28 8.69 -0.24
N PHE A 150 -9.52 9.14 -0.43
CA PHE A 150 -9.85 10.40 -1.10
C PHE A 150 -10.69 11.33 -0.22
N ASP A 151 -11.25 10.82 0.87
CA ASP A 151 -12.07 11.59 1.79
C ASP A 151 -11.22 12.43 2.76
N ARG A 152 -11.41 13.75 2.74
CA ARG A 152 -10.56 14.67 3.52
C ARG A 152 -10.67 14.50 5.02
N ASP A 153 -11.86 14.19 5.54
CA ASP A 153 -12.06 14.02 6.99
C ASP A 153 -11.35 12.75 7.48
N VAL A 154 -11.37 11.68 6.65
CA VAL A 154 -10.58 10.47 6.93
C VAL A 154 -9.10 10.78 6.87
N LEU A 155 -8.64 11.44 5.80
CA LEU A 155 -7.23 11.74 5.60
C LEU A 155 -6.66 12.59 6.74
N GLU A 156 -7.39 13.61 7.19
CA GLU A 156 -7.01 14.43 8.33
C GLU A 156 -6.93 13.59 9.62
N GLY A 157 -7.93 12.74 9.86
CA GLY A 157 -7.94 11.82 11.01
C GLY A 157 -6.80 10.79 10.99
N LEU A 158 -6.26 10.46 9.81
CA LEU A 158 -5.08 9.62 9.64
C LEU A 158 -3.75 10.39 9.63
N GLY A 159 -3.76 11.70 9.84
CA GLY A 159 -2.56 12.55 9.86
C GLY A 159 -2.01 12.91 8.49
N VAL A 160 -2.86 12.92 7.45
CA VAL A 160 -2.53 13.38 6.10
C VAL A 160 -2.95 14.85 5.97
N LYS A 161 -2.00 15.73 5.65
CA LYS A 161 -2.21 17.17 5.57
C LYS A 161 -3.11 17.56 4.38
N ALA A 162 -3.62 18.80 4.40
CA ALA A 162 -4.58 19.30 3.42
C ALA A 162 -4.04 19.29 1.97
N ASP A 163 -2.74 19.49 1.80
CA ASP A 163 -2.03 19.51 0.52
C ASP A 163 -1.45 18.16 0.11
N GLU A 164 -1.58 17.15 0.98
CA GLU A 164 -1.11 15.78 0.72
C GLU A 164 -2.22 14.90 0.15
N LYS A 165 -1.81 13.86 -0.59
CA LYS A 165 -2.70 12.83 -1.15
C LYS A 165 -2.20 11.44 -0.75
N ILE A 166 -3.09 10.46 -0.75
CA ILE A 166 -2.70 9.05 -0.64
C ILE A 166 -2.44 8.49 -2.04
N ALA A 167 -1.21 7.98 -2.28
CA ALA A 167 -0.91 7.17 -3.46
C ALA A 167 -1.49 5.76 -3.33
N GLY A 168 -1.54 5.24 -2.11
CA GLY A 168 -2.20 3.97 -1.80
C GLY A 168 -1.89 3.47 -0.40
N PHE A 169 -2.65 2.45 0.00
CA PHE A 169 -2.44 1.66 1.20
C PHE A 169 -1.86 0.30 0.80
N ILE A 170 -0.69 -0.03 1.30
CA ILE A 170 -0.02 -1.31 1.04
C ILE A 170 -0.27 -2.22 2.23
N HIS A 171 -1.10 -3.23 2.02
CA HIS A 171 -1.39 -4.27 3.00
C HIS A 171 -0.34 -5.37 2.88
N ILE A 172 0.21 -5.81 4.01
CA ILE A 172 1.29 -6.80 4.07
C ILE A 172 1.02 -7.81 5.17
N GLY A 173 1.16 -9.09 4.86
CA GLY A 173 0.99 -10.18 5.82
C GLY A 173 1.42 -11.51 5.24
N LYS A 174 1.45 -12.56 6.07
CA LYS A 174 1.70 -13.92 5.60
C LYS A 174 0.49 -14.44 4.82
N THR A 175 0.75 -15.33 3.88
CA THR A 175 -0.30 -16.07 3.18
C THR A 175 0.11 -17.54 3.06
N THR A 176 -0.86 -18.43 3.25
CA THR A 176 -0.68 -19.87 3.04
C THR A 176 -1.28 -20.36 1.72
N LYS A 177 -1.98 -19.47 1.01
CA LYS A 177 -2.61 -19.80 -0.26
C LYS A 177 -1.70 -19.42 -1.41
N PRO A 178 -1.42 -20.34 -2.35
CA PRO A 178 -0.77 -19.97 -3.60
C PRO A 178 -1.71 -19.00 -4.36
N ASN A 179 -1.13 -17.96 -4.92
CA ASN A 179 -1.88 -17.04 -5.76
C ASN A 179 -1.96 -17.60 -7.18
N GLU A 180 -3.18 -17.86 -7.64
CA GLU A 180 -3.40 -18.14 -9.06
C GLU A 180 -3.02 -16.93 -9.89
N ASP A 181 -2.33 -17.15 -11.01
CA ASP A 181 -2.06 -16.05 -11.92
C ASP A 181 -3.35 -15.62 -12.63
N ARG A 182 -3.32 -14.44 -13.22
CA ARG A 182 -4.45 -13.90 -13.98
C ARG A 182 -4.00 -13.59 -15.41
N PRO A 183 -4.94 -13.54 -16.37
CA PRO A 183 -4.62 -13.08 -17.72
C PRO A 183 -3.89 -11.75 -17.70
N ARG A 184 -2.84 -11.65 -18.49
CA ARG A 184 -2.06 -10.44 -18.72
C ARG A 184 -2.33 -9.91 -20.11
N PRO A 185 -2.19 -8.61 -20.35
CA PRO A 185 -2.26 -8.09 -21.70
C PRO A 185 -1.26 -8.80 -22.63
N VAL A 186 -1.65 -9.05 -23.85
CA VAL A 186 -0.72 -9.52 -24.89
C VAL A 186 0.21 -8.36 -25.24
N LEU A 187 1.52 -8.62 -25.32
CA LEU A 187 2.50 -7.54 -25.54
C LEU A 187 2.26 -6.78 -26.83
N SER A 188 1.79 -7.45 -27.90
CA SER A 188 1.45 -6.78 -29.17
C SER A 188 0.38 -5.71 -29.05
N ASP A 189 -0.51 -5.80 -28.03
CA ASP A 189 -1.61 -4.85 -27.85
C ASP A 189 -1.19 -3.58 -27.12
N ILE A 190 -0.04 -3.62 -26.45
CA ILE A 190 0.44 -2.54 -25.57
C ILE A 190 1.85 -2.04 -25.96
N VAL A 191 2.46 -2.62 -26.98
CA VAL A 191 3.80 -2.25 -27.47
C VAL A 191 3.72 -1.76 -28.90
N THR A 192 4.13 -0.53 -29.13
CA THR A 192 4.32 0.03 -30.47
C THR A 192 5.81 0.23 -30.71
N ARG A 193 6.29 -0.16 -31.88
CA ARG A 193 7.66 0.11 -32.34
C ARG A 193 7.60 1.29 -33.31
N PHE A 194 8.43 2.29 -33.05
CA PHE A 194 8.58 3.46 -33.94
C PHE A 194 9.57 3.13 -35.04
#